data_7cc0d695136d8bc5d4b72c9833bcf48d
#
_entry.id   7cc0d695136d8bc5d4b72c9833bcf48d
#
_cell.length_a   1.000
_cell.length_b   1.000
_cell.length_c   1.000
_cell.angle_alpha   90.00
_cell.angle_beta   90.00
_cell.angle_gamma   90.00
#
_symmetry.space_group_name_H-M   'P 1'
#
loop_
_entity.id
_entity.type
_entity.pdbx_description
1 polymer ?
#
loop_
_entity_poly.entity_id
_entity_poly.type
_entity_poly.pdbx_seq_one_letter_code
_entity_poly.pdbx_strand_id
1 'polypeptide(L)'
;VCGSLFLALFVTPVFLNYMEKLSIFKNKELATEGYSNTNLAIVYRKFLLWNFDKPKRGILIALILPIIGFILFSFLKQDFFPELDRNMFRVSVELPPNSSIEVTESETMKLRESIYRNAKFDIRSDVWFIGRKLPRILYNVIGGDSPLGNNNVADAFFISEDYSSMIENLPDLAKLIVEQNPNLRIIIDKFDSGPPVFSAVEYRI
;
A
#
# COMPACT_ATOMS: atom_id res chain seq x y z
N VAL A 1 18.23 -12.68 -5.33
CA VAL A 1 19.17 -12.18 -4.30
C VAL A 1 20.40 -13.07 -4.20
N CYS A 2 20.29 -14.39 -3.94
CA CYS A 2 21.48 -15.27 -3.83
C CYS A 2 22.34 -15.31 -5.10
N GLY A 3 21.71 -15.32 -6.29
CA GLY A 3 22.44 -15.30 -7.56
C GLY A 3 23.23 -14.01 -7.80
N SER A 4 22.67 -12.85 -7.44
CA SER A 4 23.36 -11.56 -7.56
C SER A 4 24.54 -11.45 -6.59
N LEU A 5 24.39 -11.98 -5.38
CA LEU A 5 25.47 -12.02 -4.39
C LEU A 5 26.62 -12.93 -4.86
N PHE A 6 26.30 -14.10 -5.42
CA PHE A 6 27.29 -14.99 -5.99
C PHE A 6 28.09 -14.34 -7.14
N LEU A 7 27.39 -13.69 -8.07
CA LEU A 7 28.01 -12.94 -9.16
C LEU A 7 28.92 -11.82 -8.65
N ALA A 8 28.46 -11.04 -7.66
CA ALA A 8 29.24 -9.94 -7.10
C ALA A 8 30.51 -10.42 -6.37
N LEU A 9 30.44 -11.51 -5.62
CA LEU A 9 31.54 -11.99 -4.80
C LEU A 9 32.55 -12.85 -5.58
N PHE A 10 32.09 -13.64 -6.54
CA PHE A 10 32.95 -14.62 -7.23
C PHE A 10 33.24 -14.24 -8.68
N VAL A 11 32.26 -13.81 -9.44
CA VAL A 11 32.42 -13.55 -10.87
C VAL A 11 33.06 -12.17 -11.10
N THR A 12 32.62 -11.14 -10.39
CA THR A 12 33.13 -9.77 -10.61
C THR A 12 34.65 -9.65 -10.32
N PRO A 13 35.23 -10.16 -9.24
CA PRO A 13 36.65 -10.07 -9.01
C PRO A 13 37.49 -10.85 -10.06
N VAL A 14 37.00 -12.03 -10.47
CA VAL A 14 37.68 -12.83 -11.49
C VAL A 14 37.62 -12.12 -12.84
N PHE A 15 36.50 -11.54 -13.19
CA PHE A 15 36.32 -10.79 -14.42
C PHE A 15 37.19 -9.53 -14.45
N LEU A 16 37.26 -8.78 -13.35
CA LEU A 16 38.14 -7.60 -13.23
C LEU A 16 39.60 -7.97 -13.39
N ASN A 17 40.06 -9.04 -12.75
CA ASN A 17 41.44 -9.53 -12.89
C ASN A 17 41.75 -9.98 -14.34
N TYR A 18 40.74 -10.57 -15.02
CA TYR A 18 40.89 -10.92 -16.43
C TYR A 18 40.96 -9.67 -17.33
N MET A 19 40.07 -8.69 -17.07
CA MET A 19 40.06 -7.42 -17.82
C MET A 19 41.33 -6.61 -17.62
N GLU A 20 41.93 -6.61 -16.44
CA GLU A 20 43.20 -5.94 -16.15
C GLU A 20 44.35 -6.50 -17.00
N LYS A 21 44.34 -7.80 -17.32
CA LYS A 21 45.30 -8.44 -18.20
C LYS A 21 45.14 -8.11 -19.67
N LEU A 22 43.97 -7.62 -20.06
CA LEU A 22 43.73 -7.17 -21.44
C LEU A 22 44.39 -5.82 -21.66
N SER A 23 45.18 -5.73 -22.73
CA SER A 23 46.01 -4.56 -23.12
C SER A 23 45.26 -3.23 -23.22
N ILE A 24 43.91 -3.25 -23.25
CA ILE A 24 43.07 -2.08 -23.39
C ILE A 24 43.15 -1.16 -22.16
N PHE A 25 43.40 -1.71 -20.96
CA PHE A 25 43.47 -0.96 -19.72
C PHE A 25 44.89 -0.65 -19.24
N LYS A 26 45.90 -1.12 -19.97
CA LYS A 26 47.31 -1.03 -19.59
C LYS A 26 47.91 0.37 -19.59
N ASN A 27 47.23 1.36 -20.18
CA ASN A 27 47.71 2.74 -20.33
C ASN A 27 46.92 3.79 -19.54
N LYS A 28 45.97 3.40 -18.71
CA LYS A 28 45.44 4.31 -17.71
C LYS A 28 46.09 3.98 -16.39
N GLU A 29 46.99 4.87 -15.95
CA GLU A 29 47.31 4.94 -14.53
C GLU A 29 45.98 5.07 -13.80
N LEU A 30 45.46 3.93 -13.37
CA LEU A 30 44.35 3.89 -12.42
C LEU A 30 44.82 4.72 -11.25
N ALA A 31 44.16 5.82 -10.98
CA ALA A 31 44.45 6.73 -9.90
C ALA A 31 44.74 5.89 -8.64
N THR A 32 46.01 5.72 -8.36
CA THR A 32 46.52 5.02 -7.17
C THR A 32 46.15 5.77 -5.89
N GLU A 33 45.66 6.99 -6.04
CA GLU A 33 45.04 7.79 -4.99
C GLU A 33 43.53 7.57 -5.02
N GLY A 34 43.08 6.52 -4.34
CA GLY A 34 41.68 6.38 -3.97
C GLY A 34 41.21 7.61 -3.18
N TYR A 35 39.88 7.76 -3.05
CA TYR A 35 39.23 8.83 -2.34
C TYR A 35 40.01 9.34 -1.12
N SER A 36 40.58 10.55 -1.25
CA SER A 36 41.61 11.13 -0.38
C SER A 36 41.07 11.71 0.93
N ASN A 37 40.10 11.07 1.60
CA ASN A 37 39.78 11.45 2.97
C ASN A 37 40.67 10.61 3.92
N THR A 38 41.83 11.14 4.25
CA THR A 38 42.87 10.48 5.07
C THR A 38 42.32 9.95 6.40
N ASN A 39 41.38 10.69 7.03
CA ASN A 39 40.80 10.28 8.30
C ASN A 39 39.92 9.03 8.13
N LEU A 40 39.13 9.00 7.08
CA LEU A 40 38.23 7.87 6.79
C LEU A 40 39.03 6.63 6.40
N ALA A 41 40.07 6.81 5.63
CA ALA A 41 40.97 5.74 5.25
C ALA A 41 41.70 5.13 6.47
N ILE A 42 42.14 5.95 7.41
CA ILE A 42 42.79 5.49 8.68
C ILE A 42 41.79 4.68 9.52
N VAL A 43 40.57 5.18 9.70
CA VAL A 43 39.50 4.49 10.46
C VAL A 43 39.16 3.15 9.79
N TYR A 44 39.00 3.14 8.48
CA TYR A 44 38.66 1.94 7.72
C TYR A 44 39.83 0.90 7.81
N ARG A 45 41.06 1.33 7.63
CA ARG A 45 42.26 0.45 7.77
C ARG A 45 42.34 -0.13 9.18
N LYS A 46 42.11 0.68 10.21
CA LYS A 46 42.16 0.22 11.61
C LYS A 46 41.04 -0.81 11.88
N PHE A 47 39.85 -0.58 11.33
CA PHE A 47 38.74 -1.51 11.41
C PHE A 47 39.03 -2.84 10.69
N LEU A 48 39.60 -2.77 9.48
CA LEU A 48 40.00 -3.97 8.74
C LEU A 48 41.06 -4.80 9.50
N LEU A 49 42.14 -4.17 9.95
CA LEU A 49 43.21 -4.86 10.70
C LEU A 49 42.64 -5.51 11.97
N TRP A 50 41.75 -4.82 12.68
CA TRP A 50 41.11 -5.37 13.86
C TRP A 50 40.26 -6.61 13.55
N ASN A 51 39.54 -6.62 12.40
CA ASN A 51 38.77 -7.79 11.94
C ASN A 51 39.67 -8.96 11.57
N PHE A 52 40.82 -8.71 10.93
CA PHE A 52 41.79 -9.77 10.57
C PHE A 52 42.47 -10.38 11.81
N ASP A 53 42.76 -9.57 12.81
CA ASP A 53 43.37 -10.07 14.07
C ASP A 53 42.42 -10.95 14.87
N LYS A 54 41.09 -10.70 14.77
CA LYS A 54 40.08 -11.42 15.53
C LYS A 54 38.87 -11.80 14.65
N PRO A 55 39.07 -12.75 13.72
CA PRO A 55 38.06 -13.03 12.67
C PRO A 55 36.69 -13.49 13.22
N LYS A 56 36.66 -14.20 14.35
CA LYS A 56 35.41 -14.61 14.99
C LYS A 56 34.54 -13.43 15.45
N ARG A 57 35.17 -12.32 15.89
CA ARG A 57 34.46 -11.10 16.29
C ARG A 57 33.96 -10.33 15.07
N GLY A 58 34.75 -10.27 14.00
CA GLY A 58 34.35 -9.66 12.74
C GLY A 58 33.14 -10.35 12.16
N ILE A 59 33.12 -11.69 12.14
CA ILE A 59 31.95 -12.47 11.70
C ILE A 59 30.74 -12.20 12.58
N LEU A 60 30.93 -12.16 13.92
CA LEU A 60 29.82 -11.88 14.84
C LEU A 60 29.17 -10.51 14.57
N ILE A 61 30.00 -9.46 14.38
CA ILE A 61 29.52 -8.11 14.07
C ILE A 61 28.83 -8.07 12.71
N ALA A 62 29.37 -8.74 11.71
CA ALA A 62 28.75 -8.83 10.39
C ALA A 62 27.38 -9.51 10.42
N LEU A 63 27.16 -10.46 11.33
CA LEU A 63 25.88 -11.15 11.51
C LEU A 63 24.87 -10.35 12.33
N ILE A 64 25.31 -9.47 13.21
CA ILE A 64 24.41 -8.66 14.04
C ILE A 64 23.46 -7.83 13.17
N LEU A 65 23.95 -7.17 12.14
CA LEU A 65 23.15 -6.29 11.28
C LEU A 65 22.02 -7.03 10.54
N PRO A 66 22.28 -8.17 9.86
CA PRO A 66 21.22 -9.00 9.29
C PRO A 66 20.22 -9.53 10.33
N ILE A 67 20.69 -9.96 11.50
CA ILE A 67 19.82 -10.47 12.57
C ILE A 67 18.87 -9.37 13.06
N ILE A 68 19.40 -8.18 13.32
CA ILE A 68 18.60 -7.01 13.68
C ILE A 68 17.61 -6.69 12.56
N GLY A 69 18.05 -6.73 11.30
CA GLY A 69 17.19 -6.53 10.13
C GLY A 69 16.03 -7.52 10.06
N PHE A 70 16.28 -8.81 10.31
CA PHE A 70 15.23 -9.84 10.37
C PHE A 70 14.25 -9.61 11.51
N ILE A 71 14.74 -9.23 12.69
CA ILE A 71 13.88 -8.91 13.84
C ILE A 71 13.00 -7.69 13.52
N LEU A 72 13.58 -6.63 12.99
CA LEU A 72 12.84 -5.43 12.60
C LEU A 72 11.84 -5.69 11.47
N PHE A 73 12.17 -6.59 10.56
CA PHE A 73 11.25 -6.99 9.48
C PHE A 73 9.96 -7.64 10.01
N SER A 74 10.04 -8.36 11.14
CA SER A 74 8.86 -8.96 11.79
C SER A 74 7.87 -7.93 12.34
N PHE A 75 8.33 -6.71 12.60
CA PHE A 75 7.47 -5.60 13.06
C PHE A 75 6.88 -4.77 11.92
N LEU A 76 7.32 -5.00 10.68
CA LEU A 76 6.74 -4.33 9.52
C LEU A 76 5.38 -4.95 9.22
N LYS A 77 4.38 -4.08 9.08
CA LYS A 77 3.06 -4.47 8.60
C LYS A 77 3.21 -5.00 7.17
N GLN A 78 2.92 -6.29 6.98
CA GLN A 78 3.05 -6.95 5.68
C GLN A 78 1.73 -6.79 4.91
N ASP A 79 1.47 -5.61 4.41
CA ASP A 79 0.37 -5.38 3.51
C ASP A 79 0.87 -5.49 2.07
N PHE A 80 0.34 -6.43 1.31
CA PHE A 80 0.68 -6.60 -0.11
C PHE A 80 0.28 -5.36 -0.92
N PHE A 81 -0.81 -4.72 -0.52
CA PHE A 81 -1.27 -3.43 -1.05
C PHE A 81 -1.33 -2.44 0.12
N PRO A 82 -0.42 -1.46 0.19
CA PRO A 82 -0.48 -0.44 1.23
C PRO A 82 -1.79 0.35 1.12
N GLU A 83 -2.37 0.67 2.25
CA GLU A 83 -3.55 1.53 2.31
C GLU A 83 -3.23 2.88 1.64
N LEU A 84 -4.19 3.37 0.86
CA LEU A 84 -4.09 4.71 0.28
C LEU A 84 -4.57 5.72 1.31
N ASP A 85 -3.69 6.61 1.75
CA ASP A 85 -4.04 7.77 2.59
C ASP A 85 -4.83 8.78 1.74
N ARG A 86 -6.07 8.41 1.41
CA ARG A 86 -6.99 9.29 0.68
C ARG A 86 -8.13 9.72 1.57
N ASN A 87 -8.42 10.99 1.56
CA ASN A 87 -9.54 11.60 2.26
C ASN A 87 -10.88 11.24 1.59
N MET A 88 -11.06 9.97 1.24
CA MET A 88 -12.25 9.52 0.51
C MET A 88 -12.76 8.20 1.06
N PHE A 89 -14.08 8.06 1.13
CA PHE A 89 -14.73 6.80 1.44
C PHE A 89 -15.87 6.53 0.45
N ARG A 90 -16.22 5.26 0.34
CA ARG A 90 -17.27 4.78 -0.55
C ARG A 90 -18.51 4.42 0.25
N VAL A 91 -19.66 4.70 -0.34
CA VAL A 91 -20.96 4.21 0.12
C VAL A 91 -21.61 3.44 -1.01
N SER A 92 -21.97 2.19 -0.78
CA SER A 92 -22.70 1.35 -1.72
C SER A 92 -24.04 0.97 -1.10
N VAL A 93 -25.11 1.16 -1.83
CA VAL A 93 -26.46 0.91 -1.37
C VAL A 93 -27.19 0.01 -2.36
N GLU A 94 -27.79 -1.05 -1.84
CA GLU A 94 -28.62 -1.95 -2.62
C GLU A 94 -30.00 -2.07 -1.96
N LEU A 95 -31.01 -1.69 -2.71
CA LEU A 95 -32.42 -1.79 -2.33
C LEU A 95 -32.97 -3.18 -2.71
N PRO A 96 -34.14 -3.58 -2.19
CA PRO A 96 -34.80 -4.80 -2.60
C PRO A 96 -34.93 -4.91 -4.12
N PRO A 97 -34.82 -6.11 -4.69
CA PRO A 97 -35.04 -6.35 -6.11
C PRO A 97 -36.38 -5.79 -6.53
N ASN A 98 -36.47 -5.22 -7.72
CA ASN A 98 -37.67 -4.55 -8.28
C ASN A 98 -37.99 -3.14 -7.74
N SER A 99 -37.12 -2.54 -6.95
CA SER A 99 -37.24 -1.11 -6.64
C SER A 99 -37.09 -0.28 -7.91
N SER A 100 -37.97 0.72 -8.07
CA SER A 100 -37.83 1.65 -9.18
C SER A 100 -36.67 2.63 -8.93
N ILE A 101 -36.21 3.28 -10.00
CA ILE A 101 -35.09 4.23 -9.88
C ILE A 101 -35.49 5.46 -9.05
N GLU A 102 -36.75 5.87 -9.07
CA GLU A 102 -37.26 7.00 -8.29
C GLU A 102 -37.26 6.67 -6.79
N VAL A 103 -37.61 5.41 -6.44
CA VAL A 103 -37.53 4.94 -5.05
C VAL A 103 -36.09 4.89 -4.60
N THR A 104 -35.19 4.38 -5.45
CA THR A 104 -33.76 4.34 -5.15
C THR A 104 -33.20 5.74 -4.95
N GLU A 105 -33.56 6.69 -5.78
CA GLU A 105 -33.16 8.09 -5.63
C GLU A 105 -33.63 8.68 -4.31
N SER A 106 -34.91 8.51 -3.98
CA SER A 106 -35.49 9.07 -2.75
C SER A 106 -34.85 8.50 -1.48
N GLU A 107 -34.65 7.18 -1.42
CA GLU A 107 -33.96 6.53 -0.28
C GLU A 107 -32.48 6.92 -0.21
N THR A 108 -31.82 7.05 -1.34
CA THR A 108 -30.42 7.52 -1.42
C THR A 108 -30.27 8.94 -0.88
N MET A 109 -31.22 9.85 -1.18
CA MET A 109 -31.15 11.22 -0.66
C MET A 109 -31.38 11.28 0.86
N LYS A 110 -32.30 10.45 1.39
CA LYS A 110 -32.47 10.31 2.85
C LYS A 110 -31.19 9.79 3.52
N LEU A 111 -30.58 8.79 2.90
CA LEU A 111 -29.33 8.23 3.40
C LEU A 111 -28.20 9.27 3.38
N ARG A 112 -28.10 10.06 2.31
CA ARG A 112 -27.15 11.17 2.20
C ARG A 112 -27.30 12.15 3.37
N GLU A 113 -28.52 12.59 3.65
CA GLU A 113 -28.79 13.49 4.78
C GLU A 113 -28.45 12.85 6.13
N SER A 114 -28.72 11.55 6.29
CA SER A 114 -28.37 10.80 7.50
C SER A 114 -26.84 10.74 7.69
N ILE A 115 -26.09 10.51 6.62
CA ILE A 115 -24.62 10.49 6.65
C ILE A 115 -24.09 11.88 7.09
N TYR A 116 -24.54 12.96 6.47
CA TYR A 116 -24.11 14.31 6.83
C TYR A 116 -24.45 14.69 8.28
N ARG A 117 -25.60 14.22 8.78
CA ARG A 117 -26.04 14.50 10.16
C ARG A 117 -25.22 13.74 11.21
N ASN A 118 -24.82 12.51 10.89
CA ASN A 118 -24.18 11.62 11.86
C ASN A 118 -22.64 11.55 11.71
N ALA A 119 -22.08 12.08 10.63
CA ALA A 119 -20.65 12.15 10.46
C ALA A 119 -20.03 13.06 11.55
N LYS A 120 -18.99 12.52 12.24
CA LYS A 120 -18.21 13.24 13.24
C LYS A 120 -16.96 13.89 12.62
N PHE A 121 -16.92 13.99 11.31
CA PHE A 121 -15.84 14.60 10.54
C PHE A 121 -16.42 15.42 9.40
N ASP A 122 -15.68 16.39 8.91
CA ASP A 122 -16.13 17.30 7.88
C ASP A 122 -16.10 16.65 6.50
N ILE A 123 -17.26 16.67 5.83
CA ILE A 123 -17.45 16.18 4.46
C ILE A 123 -17.40 17.37 3.53
N ARG A 124 -16.42 17.39 2.64
CA ARG A 124 -16.22 18.46 1.66
C ARG A 124 -17.20 18.37 0.49
N SER A 125 -17.39 17.17 -0.04
CA SER A 125 -18.25 16.92 -1.20
C SER A 125 -18.60 15.45 -1.32
N ASP A 126 -19.67 15.17 -2.06
CA ASP A 126 -20.12 13.83 -2.40
C ASP A 126 -20.59 13.76 -3.85
N VAL A 127 -20.50 12.59 -4.45
CA VAL A 127 -21.02 12.31 -5.80
C VAL A 127 -21.74 10.97 -5.77
N TRP A 128 -22.96 10.94 -6.24
CA TRP A 128 -23.82 9.77 -6.30
C TRP A 128 -24.05 9.28 -7.73
N PHE A 129 -24.08 7.97 -7.88
CA PHE A 129 -24.38 7.25 -9.11
C PHE A 129 -25.61 6.38 -8.85
N ILE A 130 -26.80 6.88 -9.23
CA ILE A 130 -28.06 6.20 -9.01
C ILE A 130 -28.39 5.33 -10.21
N GLY A 131 -28.84 4.09 -9.96
CA GLY A 131 -29.11 3.12 -11.02
C GLY A 131 -27.86 2.50 -11.62
N ARG A 132 -26.69 2.73 -11.06
CA ARG A 132 -25.42 2.12 -11.49
C ARG A 132 -24.39 2.10 -10.37
N LYS A 133 -23.43 1.22 -10.51
CA LYS A 133 -22.27 1.19 -9.62
C LYS A 133 -21.25 2.25 -10.00
N LEU A 134 -20.38 2.56 -9.07
CA LEU A 134 -19.27 3.50 -9.26
C LEU A 134 -18.46 3.11 -10.50
N PRO A 135 -18.16 4.05 -11.41
CA PRO A 135 -17.25 3.78 -12.52
C PRO A 135 -15.86 3.44 -12.00
N ARG A 136 -15.09 2.67 -12.75
CA ARG A 136 -13.68 2.34 -12.41
C ARG A 136 -12.80 3.59 -12.53
N ILE A 137 -12.89 4.48 -11.56
CA ILE A 137 -12.01 5.66 -11.46
C ILE A 137 -10.66 5.27 -10.88
N LEU A 138 -10.64 4.23 -10.03
CA LEU A 138 -9.45 3.68 -9.40
C LEU A 138 -9.41 2.18 -9.70
N TYR A 139 -8.20 1.64 -9.84
CA TYR A 139 -7.99 0.21 -10.15
C TYR A 139 -8.76 -0.74 -9.22
N ASN A 140 -9.03 -0.30 -7.99
CA ASN A 140 -9.65 -1.10 -6.92
C ASN A 140 -11.13 -0.85 -6.73
N VAL A 141 -11.69 0.12 -7.41
CA VAL A 141 -13.15 0.28 -7.41
C VAL A 141 -13.68 -0.75 -8.40
N ILE A 142 -14.26 -1.83 -7.88
CA ILE A 142 -15.11 -2.67 -8.70
C ILE A 142 -16.33 -1.84 -9.09
N GLY A 143 -16.20 -1.11 -10.15
CA GLY A 143 -17.33 -0.79 -10.95
C GLY A 143 -17.82 -2.14 -11.48
N GLY A 144 -18.99 -2.58 -11.07
CA GLY A 144 -19.56 -3.75 -11.71
C GLY A 144 -19.62 -3.46 -13.18
N ASP A 145 -19.03 -4.34 -14.00
CA ASP A 145 -19.19 -4.36 -15.45
C ASP A 145 -20.64 -4.77 -15.82
N SER A 146 -21.64 -4.24 -15.11
CA SER A 146 -23.00 -4.35 -15.58
C SER A 146 -23.23 -3.14 -16.49
N PRO A 147 -23.10 -3.31 -17.80
CA PRO A 147 -23.46 -2.26 -18.75
C PRO A 147 -24.96 -1.93 -18.68
N LEU A 148 -25.74 -2.79 -18.07
CA LEU A 148 -27.14 -2.60 -17.77
C LEU A 148 -27.23 -2.07 -16.34
N GLY A 149 -27.66 -0.83 -16.17
CA GLY A 149 -27.95 -0.24 -14.87
C GLY A 149 -28.96 -1.09 -14.10
N ASN A 150 -28.73 -1.24 -12.81
CA ASN A 150 -29.71 -1.86 -11.91
C ASN A 150 -30.43 -0.76 -11.17
N ASN A 151 -31.73 -0.63 -11.40
CA ASN A 151 -32.55 0.44 -10.81
C ASN A 151 -32.52 0.45 -9.27
N ASN A 152 -32.18 -0.67 -8.64
CA ASN A 152 -32.18 -0.85 -7.19
C ASN A 152 -30.80 -0.62 -6.53
N VAL A 153 -29.81 -0.10 -7.24
CA VAL A 153 -28.49 0.16 -6.69
C VAL A 153 -28.09 1.62 -6.79
N ALA A 154 -27.37 2.10 -5.79
CA ALA A 154 -26.71 3.39 -5.83
C ALA A 154 -25.33 3.29 -5.18
N ASP A 155 -24.35 3.91 -5.80
CA ASP A 155 -23.00 4.02 -5.27
C ASP A 155 -22.62 5.49 -5.14
N ALA A 156 -21.86 5.81 -4.11
CA ALA A 156 -21.30 7.14 -3.94
C ALA A 156 -19.85 7.09 -3.49
N PHE A 157 -19.16 8.18 -3.73
CA PHE A 157 -17.94 8.50 -3.01
C PHE A 157 -18.08 9.86 -2.33
N PHE A 158 -17.52 9.93 -1.15
CA PHE A 158 -17.46 11.11 -0.32
C PHE A 158 -16.01 11.54 -0.15
N ILE A 159 -15.80 12.83 -0.15
CA ILE A 159 -14.47 13.45 0.10
C ILE A 159 -14.54 14.14 1.45
N SER A 160 -13.69 13.72 2.38
CA SER A 160 -13.51 14.37 3.68
C SER A 160 -12.42 15.43 3.61
N GLU A 161 -12.44 16.40 4.52
CA GLU A 161 -11.37 17.38 4.64
C GLU A 161 -10.14 16.79 5.34
N ASP A 162 -10.33 15.95 6.36
CA ASP A 162 -9.26 15.34 7.12
C ASP A 162 -9.32 13.81 7.09
N TYR A 163 -8.19 13.20 6.69
CA TYR A 163 -8.04 11.74 6.63
C TYR A 163 -8.08 11.09 8.01
N SER A 164 -7.37 11.65 8.98
CA SER A 164 -7.22 11.04 10.30
C SER A 164 -8.55 10.96 11.03
N SER A 165 -9.29 12.06 11.04
CA SER A 165 -10.62 12.14 11.65
C SER A 165 -11.63 11.23 10.95
N MET A 166 -11.56 11.13 9.62
CA MET A 166 -12.40 10.23 8.83
C MET A 166 -12.14 8.77 9.19
N ILE A 167 -10.89 8.30 9.18
CA ILE A 167 -10.55 6.89 9.44
C ILE A 167 -10.94 6.45 10.85
N GLU A 168 -10.76 7.32 11.83
CA GLU A 168 -11.13 7.02 13.21
C GLU A 168 -12.64 6.86 13.40
N ASN A 169 -13.44 7.70 12.73
CA ASN A 169 -14.89 7.76 12.94
C ASN A 169 -15.72 6.99 11.88
N LEU A 170 -15.11 6.58 10.78
CA LEU A 170 -15.82 5.89 9.69
C LEU A 170 -16.47 4.57 10.13
N PRO A 171 -15.83 3.70 10.95
CA PRO A 171 -16.46 2.45 11.41
C PRO A 171 -17.71 2.69 12.25
N ASP A 172 -17.70 3.70 13.12
CA ASP A 172 -18.84 4.07 13.96
C ASP A 172 -19.99 4.60 13.10
N LEU A 173 -19.66 5.46 12.13
CA LEU A 173 -20.65 5.96 11.17
C LEU A 173 -21.27 4.82 10.36
N ALA A 174 -20.45 3.90 9.84
CA ALA A 174 -20.92 2.77 9.06
C ALA A 174 -21.91 1.90 9.87
N LYS A 175 -21.55 1.56 11.11
CA LYS A 175 -22.39 0.78 12.01
C LYS A 175 -23.73 1.47 12.27
N LEU A 176 -23.70 2.75 12.62
CA LEU A 176 -24.90 3.54 12.94
C LEU A 176 -25.84 3.65 11.73
N ILE A 177 -25.31 3.90 10.54
CA ILE A 177 -26.11 4.03 9.31
C ILE A 177 -26.75 2.68 8.94
N VAL A 178 -26.02 1.58 9.05
CA VAL A 178 -26.57 0.23 8.79
C VAL A 178 -27.68 -0.11 9.81
N GLU A 179 -27.50 0.18 11.10
CA GLU A 179 -28.52 -0.06 12.14
C GLU A 179 -29.80 0.78 11.92
N GLN A 180 -29.66 2.00 11.42
CA GLN A 180 -30.82 2.87 11.11
C GLN A 180 -31.61 2.43 9.87
N ASN A 181 -31.00 1.63 8.98
CA ASN A 181 -31.59 1.25 7.69
C ASN A 181 -31.58 -0.27 7.47
N PRO A 182 -32.30 -1.06 8.29
CA PRO A 182 -32.23 -2.53 8.24
C PRO A 182 -32.77 -3.16 6.94
N ASN A 183 -33.54 -2.42 6.17
CA ASN A 183 -34.13 -2.86 4.90
C ASN A 183 -33.21 -2.62 3.69
N LEU A 184 -32.11 -1.93 3.89
CA LEU A 184 -31.15 -1.60 2.84
C LEU A 184 -29.84 -2.38 3.10
N ARG A 185 -29.25 -2.90 2.04
CA ARG A 185 -27.89 -3.40 2.11
C ARG A 185 -26.93 -2.25 1.87
N ILE A 186 -26.31 -1.78 2.94
CA ILE A 186 -25.39 -0.64 2.90
C ILE A 186 -23.99 -1.11 3.24
N ILE A 187 -23.01 -0.68 2.43
CA ILE A 187 -21.58 -0.90 2.66
C ILE A 187 -20.92 0.47 2.65
N ILE A 188 -20.23 0.80 3.73
CA ILE A 188 -19.44 2.04 3.86
C ILE A 188 -18.01 1.62 4.15
N ASP A 189 -17.11 1.89 3.20
CA ASP A 189 -15.72 1.48 3.28
C ASP A 189 -14.78 2.58 2.79
N LYS A 190 -13.57 2.57 3.32
CA LYS A 190 -12.46 3.35 2.77
C LYS A 190 -12.01 2.79 1.41
N PHE A 191 -11.32 3.61 0.63
CA PHE A 191 -10.69 3.14 -0.60
C PHE A 191 -9.37 2.43 -0.28
N ASP A 192 -9.32 1.11 -0.51
CA ASP A 192 -8.12 0.30 -0.37
C ASP A 192 -7.37 0.16 -1.71
N SER A 193 -6.05 -0.08 -1.66
CA SER A 193 -5.22 -0.28 -2.86
C SER A 193 -5.31 -1.70 -3.43
N GLY A 194 -5.93 -2.63 -2.70
CA GLY A 194 -6.03 -4.05 -3.06
C GLY A 194 -7.22 -4.40 -3.95
N PRO A 195 -7.26 -5.59 -4.53
CA PRO A 195 -8.47 -6.10 -5.13
C PRO A 195 -9.56 -6.13 -4.05
N PRO A 196 -10.77 -5.70 -4.38
CA PRO A 196 -11.83 -5.61 -3.39
C PRO A 196 -12.15 -7.00 -2.83
N VAL A 197 -12.10 -7.10 -1.52
CA VAL A 197 -12.48 -8.28 -0.77
C VAL A 197 -13.91 -8.06 -0.29
N PHE A 198 -14.87 -8.75 -0.89
CA PHE A 198 -16.30 -8.60 -0.51
C PHE A 198 -16.64 -9.23 0.83
N SER A 199 -15.84 -10.20 1.27
CA SER A 199 -16.01 -10.88 2.55
C SER A 199 -14.71 -11.54 2.97
N ALA A 200 -14.51 -11.70 4.30
CA ALA A 200 -13.35 -12.42 4.84
C ALA A 200 -13.31 -13.90 4.41
N VAL A 201 -14.46 -14.45 4.02
CA VAL A 201 -14.61 -15.82 3.49
C VAL A 201 -15.58 -15.79 2.32
N GLU A 202 -15.12 -16.14 1.12
CA GLU A 202 -15.92 -16.24 -0.10
C GLU A 202 -16.01 -17.73 -0.51
N TYR A 203 -17.23 -18.28 -0.50
CA TYR A 203 -17.50 -19.59 -1.08
C TYR A 203 -18.07 -19.41 -2.49
N ARG A 204 -17.36 -19.86 -3.50
CA ARG A 204 -17.90 -19.99 -4.86
C ARG A 204 -18.44 -21.42 -5.05
N ILE A 205 -19.74 -21.53 -5.24
CA ILE A 205 -20.44 -22.78 -5.56
C ILE A 205 -20.53 -22.89 -7.06
#